data_1e90fbd2197242118d0c7fd3f3abb02e
#
_entry.id   1e90fbd2197242118d0c7fd3f3abb02e
#
_cell.length_a   1.000
_cell.length_b   1.000
_cell.length_c   1.000
_cell.angle_alpha   90.00
_cell.angle_beta   90.00
_cell.angle_gamma   90.00
#
_symmetry.space_group_name_H-M   'P 1'
#
loop_
_entity.id
_entity.type
_entity.pdbx_description
1 polymer ?
#
loop_
_entity_poly.entity_id
_entity_poly.type
_entity_poly.pdbx_seq_one_letter_code
_entity_poly.pdbx_strand_id
1 'polypeptide(L)'
;MPSFSIMDIQKISDLSQLTDGMLFEVTQADIDEGTALNCRLCPVSRALKRHFAENIIVETGQVVILRDTHTHDSVYINNQYALKVWIHDYDQFWLKHRTRVGNPMRLQLRISDEGNENYYELNVVKAK
;
A
#
# COMPACT_ATOMS: atom_id res chain seq x y z
N MET A 1 19.65 17.14 -21.20
CA MET A 1 19.45 16.78 -20.38
C MET A 1 18.73 15.91 -20.02
N PRO A 2 18.88 15.41 -19.80
CA PRO A 2 18.09 14.49 -19.50
C PRO A 2 17.34 14.56 -18.41
N SER A 3 16.97 14.51 -18.30
CA SER A 3 16.39 14.51 -17.50
C SER A 3 15.76 13.82 -16.78
N PHE A 4 15.92 13.67 -16.60
CA PHE A 4 15.54 13.06 -15.91
C PHE A 4 15.25 12.47 -15.23
N SER A 5 15.28 12.63 -15.25
CA SER A 5 15.53 11.35 -14.62
C SER A 5 15.09 11.31 -13.18
N ILE A 6 14.84 12.42 -12.58
CA ILE A 6 14.15 12.42 -11.32
C ILE A 6 12.75 11.86 -11.50
N MET A 7 12.30 11.88 -12.71
CA MET A 7 11.00 11.30 -13.04
C MET A 7 11.09 9.79 -13.06
N ASP A 8 12.30 9.27 -13.04
CA ASP A 8 12.51 7.84 -13.12
C ASP A 8 12.77 7.25 -11.77
N ILE A 9 11.87 7.52 -10.83
CA ILE A 9 11.92 6.86 -9.55
C ILE A 9 11.81 5.38 -9.83
N GLN A 10 12.85 4.64 -9.50
CA GLN A 10 12.82 3.21 -9.70
C GLN A 10 11.84 2.57 -8.77
N LYS A 11 10.84 1.93 -9.35
CA LYS A 11 9.87 1.21 -8.55
C LYS A 11 10.46 -0.10 -8.07
N ILE A 12 9.97 -0.54 -6.94
CA ILE A 12 10.41 -1.79 -6.33
C ILE A 12 9.94 -2.96 -7.18
N SER A 13 10.88 -3.75 -7.65
CA SER A 13 10.58 -4.92 -8.48
C SER A 13 11.12 -6.21 -7.88
N ASP A 14 11.84 -6.12 -6.77
CA ASP A 14 12.47 -7.27 -6.14
C ASP A 14 12.31 -7.15 -4.63
N LEU A 15 12.08 -8.28 -3.96
CA LEU A 15 11.93 -8.32 -2.51
C LEU A 15 13.14 -7.77 -1.77
N SER A 16 14.32 -7.92 -2.33
CA SER A 16 15.53 -7.41 -1.69
C SER A 16 15.54 -5.89 -1.60
N GLN A 17 14.70 -5.22 -2.35
CA GLN A 17 14.60 -3.77 -2.31
C GLN A 17 13.69 -3.27 -1.20
N LEU A 18 12.95 -4.17 -0.54
CA LEU A 18 12.13 -3.79 0.60
C LEU A 18 13.02 -3.59 1.82
N THR A 19 12.85 -2.46 2.48
CA THR A 19 13.63 -2.15 3.66
C THR A 19 12.70 -1.82 4.82
N ASP A 20 13.11 -2.23 6.02
CA ASP A 20 12.36 -1.93 7.23
C ASP A 20 12.30 -0.42 7.41
N GLY A 21 11.12 0.08 7.68
CA GLY A 21 10.93 1.51 7.90
C GLY A 21 10.55 2.32 6.67
N MET A 22 10.41 1.70 5.50
CA MET A 22 9.98 2.42 4.30
C MET A 22 8.64 3.11 4.55
N LEU A 23 8.52 4.33 4.03
CA LEU A 23 7.32 5.14 4.22
C LEU A 23 6.55 5.32 2.91
N PHE A 24 5.24 5.29 3.01
CA PHE A 24 4.34 5.51 1.89
C PHE A 24 3.28 6.52 2.32
N GLU A 25 2.99 7.49 1.45
CA GLU A 25 2.03 8.54 1.76
C GLU A 25 0.71 8.25 1.06
N VAL A 26 -0.37 8.18 1.83
CA VAL A 26 -1.72 8.17 1.28
C VAL A 26 -2.18 9.62 1.31
N THR A 27 -2.27 10.22 0.14
CA THR A 27 -2.56 11.66 0.03
C THR A 27 -4.05 11.93 -0.05
N GLN A 28 -4.42 13.20 0.07
CA GLN A 28 -5.81 13.59 -0.12
C GLN A 28 -6.28 13.24 -1.54
N ALA A 29 -5.41 13.40 -2.53
CA ALA A 29 -5.76 13.02 -3.90
C ALA A 29 -6.05 11.52 -4.02
N ASP A 30 -5.31 10.69 -3.30
CA ASP A 30 -5.59 9.25 -3.29
C ASP A 30 -6.98 8.96 -2.73
N ILE A 31 -7.36 9.70 -1.70
CA ILE A 31 -8.68 9.53 -1.06
C ILE A 31 -9.76 10.00 -2.01
N ASP A 32 -9.59 11.18 -2.60
CA ASP A 32 -10.61 11.79 -3.44
C ASP A 32 -10.81 11.08 -4.76
N GLU A 33 -9.75 10.47 -5.30
CA GLU A 33 -9.79 9.82 -6.60
C GLU A 33 -9.82 8.30 -6.52
N GLY A 34 -9.64 7.75 -5.32
CA GLY A 34 -9.67 6.31 -5.13
C GLY A 34 -11.07 5.74 -5.27
N THR A 35 -11.14 4.44 -5.46
CA THR A 35 -12.41 3.73 -5.60
C THR A 35 -12.60 2.81 -4.39
N ALA A 36 -13.69 3.02 -3.67
CA ALA A 36 -14.02 2.19 -2.52
C ALA A 36 -14.39 0.79 -2.99
N LEU A 37 -14.16 -0.20 -2.13
CA LEU A 37 -14.48 -1.59 -2.39
C LEU A 37 -13.74 -2.14 -3.62
N ASN A 38 -12.61 -1.54 -3.96
CA ASN A 38 -11.82 -1.96 -5.12
C ASN A 38 -10.39 -2.15 -4.67
N CYS A 39 -9.94 -3.40 -4.65
CA CYS A 39 -8.63 -3.76 -4.15
C CYS A 39 -7.47 -3.25 -5.01
N ARG A 40 -7.75 -2.80 -6.21
CA ARG A 40 -6.71 -2.31 -7.13
C ARG A 40 -6.70 -0.80 -7.27
N LEU A 41 -7.78 -0.13 -6.88
CA LEU A 41 -7.94 1.31 -7.11
C LEU A 41 -8.26 2.09 -5.83
N CYS A 42 -8.26 1.45 -4.67
CA CYS A 42 -8.51 2.13 -3.41
C CYS A 42 -7.35 3.10 -3.08
N PRO A 43 -7.55 4.02 -2.14
CA PRO A 43 -6.50 4.98 -1.80
C PRO A 43 -5.16 4.35 -1.42
N VAL A 44 -5.18 3.27 -0.66
CA VAL A 44 -3.95 2.59 -0.24
C VAL A 44 -3.25 1.98 -1.45
N SER A 45 -4.01 1.34 -2.34
CA SER A 45 -3.45 0.77 -3.55
C SER A 45 -2.81 1.85 -4.43
N ARG A 46 -3.49 3.00 -4.56
CA ARG A 46 -2.94 4.11 -5.33
C ARG A 46 -1.60 4.58 -4.76
N ALA A 47 -1.53 4.70 -3.43
CA ALA A 47 -0.31 5.11 -2.75
C ALA A 47 0.82 4.12 -2.99
N LEU A 48 0.55 2.85 -2.83
CA LEU A 48 1.57 1.81 -2.98
C LEU A 48 2.04 1.65 -4.42
N LYS A 49 1.14 1.80 -5.37
CA LYS A 49 1.50 1.65 -6.79
C LYS A 49 2.55 2.65 -7.26
N ARG A 50 2.71 3.75 -6.56
CA ARG A 50 3.76 4.70 -6.92
C ARG A 50 5.16 4.16 -6.62
N HIS A 51 5.25 3.14 -5.78
CA HIS A 51 6.52 2.60 -5.31
C HIS A 51 6.83 1.20 -5.82
N PHE A 52 5.85 0.49 -6.34
CA PHE A 52 6.04 -0.90 -6.75
C PHE A 52 5.82 -1.07 -8.24
N ALA A 53 6.71 -1.84 -8.87
CA ALA A 53 6.59 -2.16 -10.28
C ALA A 53 5.54 -3.26 -10.53
N GLU A 54 5.32 -4.09 -9.51
CA GLU A 54 4.42 -5.24 -9.62
C GLU A 54 2.97 -4.85 -9.36
N ASN A 55 2.07 -5.70 -9.79
CA ASN A 55 0.65 -5.53 -9.47
C ASN A 55 0.43 -5.65 -7.97
N ILE A 56 -0.40 -4.78 -7.45
CA ILE A 56 -0.71 -4.75 -6.03
C ILE A 56 -2.20 -4.88 -5.85
N ILE A 57 -2.59 -5.76 -4.94
CA ILE A 57 -3.97 -5.92 -4.52
C ILE A 57 -4.02 -5.58 -3.05
N VAL A 58 -4.86 -4.62 -2.68
CA VAL A 58 -5.03 -4.22 -1.28
C VAL A 58 -6.36 -4.73 -0.79
N GLU A 59 -6.31 -5.67 0.15
CA GLU A 59 -7.48 -6.17 0.85
C GLU A 59 -7.50 -5.53 2.23
N THR A 60 -8.61 -5.65 2.93
CA THR A 60 -8.70 -5.05 4.26
C THR A 60 -7.62 -5.59 5.20
N GLY A 61 -7.38 -6.88 5.14
CA GLY A 61 -6.43 -7.53 6.06
C GLY A 61 -4.99 -7.54 5.61
N GLN A 62 -4.73 -7.39 4.32
CA GLN A 62 -3.37 -7.54 3.80
C GLN A 62 -3.21 -6.90 2.44
N VAL A 63 -1.95 -6.62 2.11
CA VAL A 63 -1.55 -6.23 0.77
C VAL A 63 -0.91 -7.44 0.12
N VAL A 64 -1.33 -7.75 -1.08
CA VAL A 64 -0.76 -8.83 -1.86
C VAL A 64 0.00 -8.25 -3.03
N ILE A 65 1.26 -8.59 -3.14
CA ILE A 65 2.10 -8.16 -4.25
C ILE A 65 2.39 -9.38 -5.09
N LEU A 66 1.96 -9.34 -6.34
CA LEU A 66 2.26 -10.42 -7.28
C LEU A 66 3.64 -10.17 -7.85
N ARG A 67 4.55 -11.06 -7.55
CA ARG A 67 5.94 -10.86 -7.90
C ARG A 67 6.29 -11.34 -9.30
N ASP A 68 5.66 -12.43 -9.73
CA ASP A 68 6.00 -13.05 -11.00
C ASP A 68 4.75 -13.66 -11.61
N THR A 69 4.48 -13.29 -12.86
CA THR A 69 3.29 -13.81 -13.54
C THR A 69 3.45 -15.27 -13.96
N HIS A 70 4.69 -15.75 -14.08
CA HIS A 70 4.95 -17.13 -14.47
C HIS A 70 4.95 -18.08 -13.28
N THR A 71 5.63 -17.69 -12.21
CA THR A 71 5.74 -18.54 -11.04
C THR A 71 4.60 -18.31 -10.05
N HIS A 72 3.87 -17.21 -10.21
CA HIS A 72 2.81 -16.80 -9.30
C HIS A 72 3.30 -16.57 -7.87
N ASP A 73 4.58 -16.27 -7.72
CA ASP A 73 5.12 -15.94 -6.41
C ASP A 73 4.49 -14.64 -5.92
N SER A 74 3.94 -14.68 -4.74
CA SER A 74 3.28 -13.53 -4.12
C SER A 74 3.93 -13.21 -2.79
N VAL A 75 3.94 -11.93 -2.47
CA VAL A 75 4.39 -11.44 -1.17
C VAL A 75 3.18 -10.89 -0.45
N TYR A 76 3.04 -11.26 0.80
CA TYR A 76 1.92 -10.81 1.63
C TYR A 76 2.44 -9.90 2.71
N ILE A 77 1.83 -8.72 2.81
CA ILE A 77 2.13 -7.74 3.84
C ILE A 77 0.86 -7.59 4.67
N ASN A 78 0.95 -7.87 5.95
CA ASN A 78 -0.20 -7.79 6.84
C ASN A 78 -0.49 -6.33 7.17
N ASN A 79 -1.75 -5.97 7.15
CA ASN A 79 -2.16 -4.62 7.53
C ASN A 79 -2.36 -4.57 9.04
N GLN A 80 -1.78 -3.57 9.68
CA GLN A 80 -1.99 -3.29 11.08
C GLN A 80 -3.47 -3.00 11.34
N TYR A 81 -3.93 -3.23 12.55
CA TYR A 81 -5.35 -3.04 12.89
C TYR A 81 -5.85 -1.64 12.52
N ALA A 82 -5.08 -0.60 12.81
CA ALA A 82 -5.48 0.77 12.48
C ALA A 82 -5.68 0.95 10.98
N LEU A 83 -4.87 0.29 10.16
CA LEU A 83 -5.03 0.36 8.71
C LEU A 83 -6.26 -0.42 8.26
N LYS A 84 -6.51 -1.57 8.87
CA LYS A 84 -7.73 -2.33 8.58
C LYS A 84 -8.98 -1.50 8.86
N VAL A 85 -9.00 -0.80 9.99
CA VAL A 85 -10.11 0.07 10.36
C VAL A 85 -10.26 1.20 9.36
N TRP A 86 -9.16 1.83 8.96
CA TRP A 86 -9.19 2.92 8.00
C TRP A 86 -9.82 2.48 6.67
N ILE A 87 -9.36 1.33 6.16
CA ILE A 87 -9.86 0.79 4.89
C ILE A 87 -11.35 0.44 5.02
N HIS A 88 -11.70 -0.22 6.11
CA HIS A 88 -13.09 -0.61 6.36
C HIS A 88 -13.99 0.61 6.42
N ASP A 89 -13.58 1.65 7.15
CA ASP A 89 -14.38 2.86 7.30
C ASP A 89 -14.55 3.59 5.98
N TYR A 90 -13.48 3.66 5.18
CA TYR A 90 -13.55 4.29 3.87
C TYR A 90 -14.60 3.58 3.00
N ASP A 91 -14.58 2.26 2.98
CA ASP A 91 -15.50 1.46 2.19
C ASP A 91 -16.94 1.58 2.70
N GLN A 92 -17.12 1.51 4.02
CA GLN A 92 -18.44 1.59 4.63
C GLN A 92 -19.08 2.96 4.45
N PHE A 93 -18.29 4.01 4.56
CA PHE A 93 -18.81 5.35 4.37
C PHE A 93 -19.29 5.56 2.93
N TRP A 94 -18.54 5.01 1.99
CA TRP A 94 -18.95 5.04 0.59
C TRP A 94 -20.26 4.27 0.39
N LEU A 95 -20.36 3.08 0.97
CA LEU A 95 -21.58 2.27 0.84
C LEU A 95 -22.81 2.99 1.37
N LYS A 96 -22.65 3.67 2.50
CA LYS A 96 -23.78 4.33 3.17
C LYS A 96 -24.13 5.69 2.58
N HIS A 97 -23.14 6.43 2.17
CA HIS A 97 -23.31 7.86 1.83
C HIS A 97 -22.84 8.23 0.43
N ARG A 98 -22.22 7.32 -0.29
CA ARG A 98 -21.58 7.58 -1.58
C ARG A 98 -20.60 8.75 -1.51
N THR A 99 -19.92 8.86 -0.39
CA THR A 99 -18.95 9.92 -0.11
C THR A 99 -17.63 9.31 0.25
N ARG A 100 -16.55 9.88 -0.25
CA ARG A 100 -15.21 9.43 0.06
C ARG A 100 -14.72 10.22 1.27
N VAL A 101 -14.53 9.53 2.37
CA VAL A 101 -14.12 10.15 3.63
C VAL A 101 -12.91 9.44 4.20
N GLY A 102 -11.93 10.20 4.62
CA GLY A 102 -10.74 9.66 5.25
C GLY A 102 -9.74 10.79 5.42
N ASN A 103 -8.80 10.58 6.32
CA ASN A 103 -7.71 11.53 6.51
C ASN A 103 -6.47 11.00 5.83
N PRO A 104 -5.69 11.87 5.19
CA PRO A 104 -4.37 11.48 4.67
C PRO A 104 -3.56 10.85 5.79
N MET A 105 -2.75 9.89 5.45
CA MET A 105 -1.97 9.17 6.44
C MET A 105 -0.64 8.74 5.84
N ARG A 106 0.27 8.41 6.74
CA ARG A 106 1.57 7.86 6.36
C ARG A 106 1.59 6.40 6.79
N LEU A 107 2.07 5.54 5.90
CA LEU A 107 2.20 4.12 6.18
C LEU A 107 3.67 3.77 6.28
N GLN A 108 4.02 2.88 7.18
CA GLN A 108 5.39 2.43 7.35
C GLN A 108 5.45 0.92 7.25
N LEU A 109 6.35 0.43 6.41
CA LEU A 109 6.61 -0.99 6.31
C LEU A 109 7.53 -1.41 7.45
N ARG A 110 7.14 -2.44 8.18
CA ARG A 110 7.98 -3.05 9.19
C ARG A 110 8.26 -4.47 8.77
N ILE A 111 9.52 -4.83 8.84
CA ILE A 111 9.97 -6.18 8.51
C ILE A 111 10.53 -6.79 9.77
N SER A 112 9.96 -7.90 10.19
CA SER A 112 10.47 -8.65 11.33
C SER A 112 10.98 -10.01 10.84
N ASP A 113 11.99 -10.49 11.51
CA ASP A 113 12.67 -11.73 11.16
C ASP A 113 12.44 -12.73 12.28
N GLU A 114 11.77 -13.83 11.97
CA GLU A 114 11.50 -14.88 12.93
C GLU A 114 11.96 -16.21 12.34
N GLY A 115 13.05 -16.72 12.84
CA GLY A 115 13.63 -17.94 12.30
C GLY A 115 14.20 -17.68 10.92
N ASN A 116 13.71 -18.40 9.92
CA ASN A 116 14.18 -18.26 8.55
C ASN A 116 13.23 -17.49 7.66
N GLU A 117 12.22 -16.85 8.25
CA GLU A 117 11.20 -16.16 7.47
C GLU A 117 11.10 -14.71 7.88
N ASN A 118 10.83 -13.87 6.88
CA ASN A 118 10.54 -12.47 7.12
C ASN A 118 9.04 -12.28 7.15
N TYR A 119 8.58 -11.48 8.11
CA TYR A 119 7.20 -11.08 8.22
C TYR A 119 7.11 -9.60 7.93
N TYR A 120 6.13 -9.24 7.13
CA TYR A 120 5.93 -7.86 6.69
C TYR A 120 4.63 -7.33 7.27
N GLU A 121 4.68 -6.10 7.77
CA GLU A 121 3.50 -5.45 8.32
C GLU A 121 3.48 -3.99 7.86
N LEU A 122 2.30 -3.52 7.50
CA LEU A 122 2.11 -2.13 7.09
C LEU A 122 1.36 -1.41 8.22
N ASN A 123 2.00 -0.42 8.78
CA ASN A 123 1.49 0.30 9.95
C ASN A 123 1.12 1.72 9.60
N VAL A 124 0.08 2.23 10.25
CA VAL A 124 -0.23 3.65 10.18
C VAL A 124 0.67 4.35 11.19
N VAL A 125 1.42 5.35 10.72
CA VAL A 125 2.22 6.19 11.60
C VAL A 125 1.66 7.60 11.54
N LYS A 126 1.73 8.27 12.68
CA LYS A 126 1.15 9.60 12.74
C LYS A 126 1.96 10.57 11.89
N ALA A 127 1.24 11.33 11.09
CA ALA A 127 1.83 12.46 10.40
C ALA A 127 2.09 13.54 11.45
N LYS A 128 3.15 14.24 11.25
CA LYS A 128 3.46 15.31 12.16
C LYS A 128 2.75 16.57 11.80
#